data_c1d23b83d3eb2e61b54b9df2ebe7dce2
#
_entry.id   c1d23b83d3eb2e61b54b9df2ebe7dce2
#
_cell.length_a   1.000
_cell.length_b   1.000
_cell.length_c   1.000
_cell.angle_alpha   90.00
_cell.angle_beta   90.00
_cell.angle_gamma   90.00
#
_symmetry.space_group_name_H-M   'P 1'
#
loop_
_entity.id
_entity.type
_entity.pdbx_description
1 polymer ?
#
loop_
_entity_poly.entity_id
_entity_poly.type
_entity_poly.pdbx_seq_one_letter_code
_entity_poly.pdbx_strand_id
1 'polypeptide(L)'
;MDISLRPIDDTNRHECVALSVTEAQDKLIAPNSKSLAWADINTRCVPLAVYADGKMVGFAMYEPRGNDVFSVHRFMIDCRHQRNGIGLNAMQLVMGTISSLGGKTIYLSFRPDNIAAKRLYEKLGFDFHEEEPDGELVYRFGSVREIAT
;
A
#
# COMPACT_ATOMS: atom_id res chain seq x y z
N MET A 1 18.99 5.77 5.16
CA MET A 1 17.70 6.40 5.50
C MET A 1 16.89 5.41 6.31
N ASP A 2 16.41 5.85 7.46
CA ASP A 2 15.69 4.99 8.39
C ASP A 2 14.19 5.04 8.10
N ILE A 3 13.65 3.97 7.50
CA ILE A 3 12.24 3.87 7.14
C ILE A 3 11.52 3.02 8.20
N SER A 4 10.39 3.51 8.69
CA SER A 4 9.58 2.76 9.66
C SER A 4 8.10 2.95 9.38
N LEU A 5 7.30 2.02 9.90
CA LEU A 5 5.84 2.09 9.84
C LEU A 5 5.30 2.33 11.25
N ARG A 6 4.30 3.20 11.36
CA ARG A 6 3.63 3.50 12.63
C ARG A 6 2.12 3.51 12.45
N PRO A 7 1.36 3.08 13.45
CA PRO A 7 -0.11 3.17 13.36
C PRO A 7 -0.58 4.62 13.19
N ILE A 8 -1.70 4.78 12.51
CA ILE A 8 -2.38 6.07 12.46
C ILE A 8 -3.28 6.17 13.69
N ASP A 9 -3.16 7.26 14.42
CA ASP A 9 -3.98 7.55 15.61
C ASP A 9 -4.34 9.04 15.63
N ASP A 10 -4.97 9.50 16.72
CA ASP A 10 -5.42 10.88 16.82
C ASP A 10 -4.25 11.89 16.80
N THR A 11 -3.04 11.46 17.14
CA THR A 11 -1.88 12.35 17.20
C THR A 11 -1.27 12.63 15.83
N ASN A 12 -1.45 11.73 14.84
CA ASN A 12 -0.80 11.87 13.53
C ASN A 12 -1.78 11.81 12.34
N ARG A 13 -3.06 11.61 12.61
CA ARG A 13 -4.07 11.44 11.56
C ARG A 13 -4.10 12.62 10.60
N HIS A 14 -4.08 13.87 11.13
CA HIS A 14 -4.20 15.02 10.30
C HIS A 14 -2.92 15.31 9.49
N GLU A 15 -1.78 14.92 9.99
CA GLU A 15 -0.56 14.96 9.22
C GLU A 15 -0.63 14.02 8.02
N CYS A 16 -1.20 12.82 8.21
CA CYS A 16 -1.43 11.87 7.13
C CYS A 16 -2.35 12.44 6.04
N VAL A 17 -3.42 13.11 6.44
CA VAL A 17 -4.36 13.73 5.50
C VAL A 17 -3.70 14.83 4.67
N ALA A 18 -2.70 15.50 5.23
CA ALA A 18 -1.98 16.57 4.53
C ALA A 18 -0.99 16.05 3.48
N LEU A 19 -0.63 14.77 3.50
CA LEU A 19 0.24 14.19 2.47
C LEU A 19 -0.46 14.19 1.11
N SER A 20 0.29 14.42 0.04
CA SER A 20 -0.26 14.46 -1.30
C SER A 20 0.67 13.81 -2.31
N VAL A 21 0.09 13.28 -3.38
CA VAL A 21 0.83 12.76 -4.52
C VAL A 21 1.00 13.87 -5.57
N THR A 22 1.71 13.56 -6.66
CA THR A 22 1.82 14.49 -7.78
C THR A 22 0.44 14.70 -8.42
N GLU A 23 0.26 15.81 -9.12
CA GLU A 23 -0.99 16.12 -9.82
C GLU A 23 -1.40 15.00 -10.77
N ALA A 24 -0.42 14.42 -11.47
CA ALA A 24 -0.69 13.30 -12.38
C ALA A 24 -1.18 12.06 -11.62
N GLN A 25 -0.66 11.81 -10.42
CA GLN A 25 -1.04 10.65 -9.61
C GLN A 25 -2.34 10.86 -8.85
N ASP A 26 -2.69 12.11 -8.55
CA ASP A 26 -3.88 12.45 -7.76
C ASP A 26 -5.17 11.88 -8.38
N LYS A 27 -5.21 11.79 -9.69
CA LYS A 27 -6.36 11.21 -10.41
C LYS A 27 -6.39 9.69 -10.36
N LEU A 28 -5.29 9.05 -9.93
CA LEU A 28 -5.11 7.61 -9.96
C LEU A 28 -5.23 6.96 -8.58
N ILE A 29 -5.25 7.76 -7.51
CA ILE A 29 -5.21 7.29 -6.13
C ILE A 29 -6.25 8.04 -5.31
N ALA A 30 -6.97 7.32 -4.45
CA ALA A 30 -7.91 7.95 -3.53
C ALA A 30 -7.16 8.80 -2.51
N PRO A 31 -7.69 9.96 -2.10
CA PRO A 31 -7.06 10.78 -1.07
C PRO A 31 -7.05 10.05 0.28
N ASN A 32 -6.04 10.33 1.10
CA ASN A 32 -5.88 9.67 2.40
C ASN A 32 -7.07 9.89 3.32
N SER A 33 -7.71 11.06 3.25
CA SER A 33 -8.91 11.34 4.05
C SER A 33 -10.01 10.33 3.78
N LYS A 34 -10.22 9.95 2.52
CA LYS A 34 -11.23 8.98 2.13
C LYS A 34 -10.88 7.59 2.62
N SER A 35 -9.60 7.22 2.53
CA SER A 35 -9.13 5.91 2.99
C SER A 35 -9.26 5.78 4.50
N LEU A 36 -8.94 6.82 5.25
CA LEU A 36 -9.06 6.80 6.71
C LEU A 36 -10.52 6.75 7.15
N ALA A 37 -11.41 7.48 6.45
CA ALA A 37 -12.84 7.40 6.72
C ALA A 37 -13.38 5.98 6.49
N TRP A 38 -12.90 5.31 5.45
CA TRP A 38 -13.27 3.92 5.21
C TRP A 38 -12.75 2.99 6.30
N ALA A 39 -11.52 3.18 6.76
CA ALA A 39 -10.96 2.38 7.86
C ALA A 39 -11.72 2.58 9.18
N ASP A 40 -12.28 3.75 9.41
CA ASP A 40 -13.12 4.01 10.59
C ASP A 40 -14.35 3.11 10.61
N ILE A 41 -14.88 2.77 9.45
CA ILE A 41 -16.08 1.93 9.31
C ILE A 41 -15.69 0.46 9.18
N ASN A 42 -14.70 0.16 8.36
CA ASN A 42 -14.20 -1.20 8.16
C ASN A 42 -12.99 -1.41 9.06
N THR A 43 -13.25 -1.89 10.28
CA THR A 43 -12.22 -2.01 11.32
C THR A 43 -11.18 -3.09 11.08
N ARG A 44 -11.35 -3.92 10.04
CA ARG A 44 -10.30 -4.86 9.64
C ARG A 44 -9.20 -4.18 8.84
N CYS A 45 -9.49 -3.03 8.24
CA CYS A 45 -8.47 -2.23 7.56
C CYS A 45 -7.51 -1.63 8.58
N VAL A 46 -6.22 -1.75 8.33
CA VAL A 46 -5.16 -1.23 9.20
C VAL A 46 -4.41 -0.13 8.46
N PRO A 47 -4.66 1.13 8.82
CA PRO A 47 -3.91 2.25 8.24
C PRO A 47 -2.58 2.42 8.94
N LEU A 48 -1.53 2.66 8.14
CA LEU A 48 -0.16 2.84 8.64
C LEU A 48 0.46 4.09 8.03
N ALA A 49 1.20 4.84 8.84
CA ALA A 49 2.02 5.93 8.37
C ALA A 49 3.42 5.42 8.07
N VAL A 50 3.99 5.92 6.97
CA VAL A 50 5.38 5.65 6.61
C VAL A 50 6.22 6.83 7.08
N TYR A 51 7.26 6.53 7.85
CA TYR A 51 8.19 7.53 8.36
C TYR A 51 9.58 7.31 7.77
N ALA A 52 10.25 8.38 7.41
CA ALA A 52 11.65 8.38 6.99
C ALA A 52 12.41 9.36 7.88
N ASP A 53 13.39 8.84 8.61
CA ASP A 53 14.21 9.63 9.55
C ASP A 53 13.34 10.46 10.52
N GLY A 54 12.27 9.85 11.01
CA GLY A 54 11.37 10.45 11.98
C GLY A 54 10.31 11.39 11.44
N LYS A 55 10.22 11.53 10.11
CA LYS A 55 9.26 12.41 9.47
C LYS A 55 8.26 11.57 8.67
N MET A 56 6.97 11.91 8.76
CA MET A 56 5.94 11.20 7.98
C MET A 56 6.08 11.55 6.49
N VAL A 57 6.21 10.52 5.66
CA VAL A 57 6.43 10.66 4.22
C VAL A 57 5.44 9.88 3.38
N GLY A 58 4.62 9.03 3.98
CA GLY A 58 3.69 8.21 3.20
C GLY A 58 2.62 7.55 4.04
N PHE A 59 1.79 6.77 3.35
CA PHE A 59 0.62 6.11 3.92
C PHE A 59 0.42 4.77 3.25
N ALA A 60 0.05 3.77 4.05
CA ALA A 60 -0.33 2.45 3.55
C ALA A 60 -1.55 1.96 4.32
N MET A 61 -2.34 1.10 3.69
CA MET A 61 -3.48 0.49 4.37
C MET A 61 -3.65 -0.93 3.88
N TYR A 62 -3.67 -1.89 4.79
CA TYR A 62 -3.88 -3.28 4.45
C TYR A 62 -5.10 -3.84 5.17
N GLU A 63 -5.57 -4.99 4.69
CA GLU A 63 -6.70 -5.69 5.30
C GLU A 63 -6.47 -7.19 5.27
N PRO A 64 -6.56 -7.90 6.42
CA PRO A 64 -6.59 -9.37 6.42
C PRO A 64 -7.88 -9.87 5.77
N ARG A 65 -7.75 -10.82 4.85
CA ARG A 65 -8.90 -11.38 4.12
C ARG A 65 -9.27 -12.80 4.56
N GLY A 66 -8.49 -13.38 5.48
CA GLY A 66 -8.65 -14.76 5.91
C GLY A 66 -7.79 -15.74 5.09
N ASN A 67 -7.50 -16.91 5.65
CA ASN A 67 -6.75 -17.98 4.98
C ASN A 67 -5.38 -17.52 4.45
N ASP A 68 -4.65 -16.75 5.26
CA ASP A 68 -3.32 -16.24 4.91
C ASP A 68 -3.32 -15.23 3.76
N VAL A 69 -4.48 -14.69 3.39
CA VAL A 69 -4.64 -13.74 2.29
C VAL A 69 -4.81 -12.35 2.86
N PHE A 70 -4.09 -11.39 2.30
CA PHE A 70 -4.18 -9.97 2.66
C PHE A 70 -4.37 -9.14 1.40
N SER A 71 -5.01 -7.99 1.57
CA SER A 71 -5.08 -6.97 0.51
C SER A 71 -4.34 -5.72 0.99
N VAL A 72 -3.59 -5.09 0.08
CA VAL A 72 -3.07 -3.74 0.31
C VAL A 72 -3.96 -2.80 -0.49
N HIS A 73 -4.79 -2.03 0.22
CA HIS A 73 -5.80 -1.17 -0.40
C HIS A 73 -5.24 0.17 -0.84
N ARG A 74 -4.25 0.67 -0.11
CA ARG A 74 -3.65 1.99 -0.38
C ARG A 74 -2.17 1.94 -0.08
N PHE A 75 -1.42 2.62 -0.93
CA PHE A 75 0.00 2.85 -0.71
C PHE A 75 0.39 4.11 -1.48
N MET A 76 0.95 5.09 -0.77
CA MET A 76 1.44 6.31 -1.42
C MET A 76 2.62 6.89 -0.66
N ILE A 77 3.50 7.56 -1.38
CA ILE A 77 4.56 8.38 -0.83
C ILE A 77 4.29 9.83 -1.23
N ASP A 78 4.39 10.73 -0.27
CA ASP A 78 4.18 12.15 -0.50
C ASP A 78 5.06 12.65 -1.65
N CYS A 79 4.52 13.52 -2.49
CA CYS A 79 5.20 13.94 -3.73
C CYS A 79 6.56 14.60 -3.48
N ARG A 80 6.76 15.20 -2.32
CA ARG A 80 8.04 15.83 -1.96
C ARG A 80 9.13 14.80 -1.63
N HIS A 81 8.76 13.54 -1.45
CA HIS A 81 9.66 12.47 -1.00
C HIS A 81 9.74 11.31 -1.98
N GLN A 82 9.17 11.43 -3.17
CA GLN A 82 9.20 10.37 -4.16
C GLN A 82 10.58 10.26 -4.83
N ARG A 83 10.85 9.12 -5.45
CA ARG A 83 12.07 8.83 -6.23
C ARG A 83 13.35 8.75 -5.40
N ASN A 84 13.23 8.53 -4.09
CA ASN A 84 14.39 8.36 -3.20
C ASN A 84 14.55 6.92 -2.74
N GLY A 85 13.86 5.96 -3.38
CA GLY A 85 13.85 4.58 -2.92
C GLY A 85 12.95 4.33 -1.71
N ILE A 86 12.28 5.35 -1.20
CA ILE A 86 11.40 5.22 -0.03
C ILE A 86 10.24 4.29 -0.33
N GLY A 87 9.62 4.42 -1.52
CA GLY A 87 8.50 3.57 -1.91
C GLY A 87 8.83 2.09 -1.88
N LEU A 88 9.99 1.73 -2.44
CA LEU A 88 10.45 0.34 -2.44
C LEU A 88 10.67 -0.17 -1.02
N ASN A 89 11.41 0.58 -0.21
CA ASN A 89 11.72 0.19 1.16
C ASN A 89 10.46 0.13 2.03
N ALA A 90 9.58 1.10 1.90
CA ALA A 90 8.33 1.14 2.66
C ALA A 90 7.42 -0.05 2.33
N MET A 91 7.27 -0.35 1.03
CA MET A 91 6.43 -1.47 0.64
C MET A 91 7.01 -2.81 1.09
N GLN A 92 8.34 -2.94 1.10
CA GLN A 92 8.99 -4.13 1.69
C GLN A 92 8.66 -4.27 3.17
N LEU A 93 8.59 -3.16 3.92
CA LEU A 93 8.20 -3.19 5.32
C LEU A 93 6.73 -3.59 5.50
N VAL A 94 5.85 -3.10 4.64
CA VAL A 94 4.44 -3.49 4.65
C VAL A 94 4.33 -5.00 4.39
N MET A 95 5.03 -5.51 3.38
CA MET A 95 5.04 -6.93 3.07
C MET A 95 5.60 -7.76 4.23
N GLY A 96 6.65 -7.27 4.88
CA GLY A 96 7.23 -7.92 6.06
C GLY A 96 6.25 -7.95 7.24
N THR A 97 5.52 -6.88 7.45
CA THR A 97 4.47 -6.82 8.47
C THR A 97 3.39 -7.86 8.20
N ILE A 98 2.92 -7.94 6.96
CA ILE A 98 1.92 -8.92 6.55
C ILE A 98 2.45 -10.34 6.73
N SER A 99 3.69 -10.59 6.35
CA SER A 99 4.32 -11.91 6.52
C SER A 99 4.40 -12.30 8.00
N SER A 100 4.76 -11.35 8.87
CA SER A 100 4.83 -11.62 10.31
C SER A 100 3.48 -11.93 10.94
N LEU A 101 2.39 -11.49 10.30
CA LEU A 101 1.02 -11.80 10.72
C LEU A 101 0.50 -13.10 10.10
N GLY A 102 1.34 -13.85 9.41
CA GLY A 102 0.96 -15.10 8.77
C GLY A 102 0.47 -14.98 7.34
N GLY A 103 0.57 -13.79 6.75
CA GLY A 103 0.15 -13.58 5.36
C GLY A 103 1.11 -14.24 4.39
N LYS A 104 0.56 -14.97 3.43
CA LYS A 104 1.32 -15.65 2.38
C LYS A 104 0.98 -15.14 0.99
N THR A 105 -0.21 -14.59 0.83
CA THR A 105 -0.67 -14.07 -0.45
C THR A 105 -1.15 -12.64 -0.25
N ILE A 106 -0.70 -11.73 -1.12
CA ILE A 106 -1.08 -10.32 -1.07
C ILE A 106 -1.66 -9.92 -2.41
N TYR A 107 -2.86 -9.34 -2.37
CA TYR A 107 -3.49 -8.74 -3.55
C TYR A 107 -3.45 -7.22 -3.43
N LEU A 108 -3.28 -6.57 -4.56
CA LEU A 108 -3.45 -5.13 -4.66
C LEU A 108 -3.95 -4.79 -6.05
N SER A 109 -4.49 -3.59 -6.21
CA SER A 109 -4.96 -3.15 -7.51
C SER A 109 -4.51 -1.70 -7.75
N PHE A 110 -4.40 -1.35 -9.02
CA PHE A 110 -4.04 0.00 -9.43
C PHE A 110 -4.51 0.23 -10.86
N ARG A 111 -4.60 1.50 -11.23
CA ARG A 111 -5.03 1.85 -12.59
C ARG A 111 -3.93 1.56 -13.60
N PRO A 112 -4.29 1.08 -14.82
CA PRO A 112 -3.29 0.68 -15.81
C PRO A 112 -2.30 1.79 -16.20
N ASP A 113 -2.72 3.04 -16.14
CA ASP A 113 -1.88 4.19 -16.47
C ASP A 113 -1.00 4.65 -15.32
N ASN A 114 -1.11 4.00 -14.15
CA ASN A 114 -0.19 4.24 -13.04
C ASN A 114 1.09 3.42 -13.24
N ILE A 115 1.95 3.91 -14.13
CA ILE A 115 3.17 3.19 -14.53
C ILE A 115 4.15 3.05 -13.36
N ALA A 116 4.21 4.05 -12.49
CA ALA A 116 5.09 3.99 -11.32
C ALA A 116 4.71 2.85 -10.38
N ALA A 117 3.40 2.67 -10.15
CA ALA A 117 2.90 1.56 -9.33
C ALA A 117 3.23 0.22 -9.97
N LYS A 118 2.98 0.09 -11.25
CA LYS A 118 3.27 -1.16 -11.98
C LYS A 118 4.73 -1.56 -11.83
N ARG A 119 5.64 -0.61 -12.06
CA ARG A 119 7.09 -0.87 -11.95
C ARG A 119 7.49 -1.26 -10.54
N LEU A 120 6.95 -0.56 -9.54
CA LEU A 120 7.25 -0.84 -8.15
C LEU A 120 6.82 -2.26 -7.77
N TYR A 121 5.58 -2.62 -8.07
CA TYR A 121 5.05 -3.91 -7.66
C TYR A 121 5.69 -5.06 -8.43
N GLU A 122 5.97 -4.90 -9.71
CA GLU A 122 6.69 -5.92 -10.48
C GLU A 122 8.09 -6.13 -9.94
N LYS A 123 8.77 -5.05 -9.55
CA LYS A 123 10.10 -5.15 -8.95
C LYS A 123 10.08 -5.89 -7.62
N LEU A 124 8.98 -5.80 -6.87
CA LEU A 124 8.81 -6.48 -5.60
C LEU A 124 8.33 -7.93 -5.74
N GLY A 125 8.10 -8.40 -6.97
CA GLY A 125 7.70 -9.77 -7.22
C GLY A 125 6.21 -10.00 -7.37
N PHE A 126 5.42 -8.94 -7.48
CA PHE A 126 4.00 -9.06 -7.79
C PHE A 126 3.83 -9.34 -9.28
N ASP A 127 2.84 -10.15 -9.61
CA ASP A 127 2.50 -10.51 -10.99
C ASP A 127 1.04 -10.17 -11.29
N PHE A 128 0.74 -9.90 -12.55
CA PHE A 128 -0.62 -9.67 -13.00
C PHE A 128 -1.48 -10.89 -12.68
N HIS A 129 -2.65 -10.64 -12.11
CA HIS A 129 -3.62 -11.67 -11.77
C HIS A 129 -4.88 -11.57 -12.63
N GLU A 130 -5.53 -10.42 -12.64
CA GLU A 130 -6.74 -10.20 -13.42
C GLU A 130 -7.01 -8.71 -13.62
N GLU A 131 -7.90 -8.39 -14.55
CA GLU A 131 -8.40 -7.04 -14.74
C GLU A 131 -9.82 -6.98 -14.19
N GLU A 132 -10.12 -5.94 -13.40
CA GLU A 132 -11.45 -5.75 -12.86
C GLU A 132 -12.37 -5.07 -13.88
N PRO A 133 -13.71 -5.19 -13.71
CA PRO A 133 -14.66 -4.57 -14.65
C PRO A 133 -14.48 -3.07 -14.84
N ASP A 134 -13.95 -2.37 -13.83
CA ASP A 134 -13.69 -0.94 -13.90
C ASP A 134 -12.35 -0.59 -14.58
N GLY A 135 -11.61 -1.62 -15.02
CA GLY A 135 -10.33 -1.45 -15.70
C GLY A 135 -9.12 -1.47 -14.81
N GLU A 136 -9.28 -1.54 -13.49
CA GLU A 136 -8.13 -1.66 -12.60
C GLU A 136 -7.45 -3.02 -12.77
N LEU A 137 -6.12 -3.02 -12.67
CA LEU A 137 -5.34 -4.25 -12.73
C LEU A 137 -5.15 -4.78 -11.32
N VAL A 138 -5.42 -6.07 -11.11
CA VAL A 138 -5.15 -6.75 -9.85
C VAL A 138 -3.83 -7.50 -10.01
N TYR A 139 -2.91 -7.23 -9.10
CA TYR A 139 -1.63 -7.92 -9.03
C TYR A 139 -1.58 -8.75 -7.74
N ARG A 140 -0.80 -9.80 -7.77
CA ARG A 140 -0.72 -10.75 -6.66
C ARG A 140 0.74 -11.11 -6.38
N PHE A 141 1.08 -11.16 -5.11
CA PHE A 141 2.34 -11.70 -4.61
C PHE A 141 2.04 -12.93 -3.77
N GLY A 142 2.83 -13.99 -3.92
CA GLY A 142 2.91 -15.05 -2.94
C GLY A 142 2.54 -16.44 -3.40
N SER A 143 1.93 -17.19 -2.51
CA SER A 143 2.03 -18.62 -2.35
C SER A 143 1.22 -19.49 -3.30
N VAL A 144 0.73 -18.95 -4.39
CA VAL A 144 0.00 -19.77 -5.37
C VAL A 144 0.85 -20.95 -5.86
N ARG A 145 2.14 -20.71 -5.98
CA ARG A 145 3.07 -21.77 -6.37
C ARG A 145 3.14 -22.91 -5.35
N GLU A 146 3.01 -22.57 -4.08
CA GLU A 146 3.00 -23.56 -3.00
C GLU A 146 1.75 -24.42 -3.07
N ILE A 147 0.62 -23.81 -3.44
CA ILE A 147 -0.63 -24.53 -3.61
C ILE A 147 -0.55 -25.49 -4.80
N ALA A 148 0.16 -25.10 -5.86
CA ALA A 148 0.31 -25.89 -7.06
C ALA A 148 1.24 -27.11 -6.86
N THR A 149 2.03 -27.11 -5.82
CA THR A 149 2.92 -28.21 -5.49
C THR A 149 2.27 -29.20 -4.56
#